data_a1380b4766cb33706b57f98eb576ac3b
#
_entry.id   a1380b4766cb33706b57f98eb576ac3b
#
_cell.length_a   1.000
_cell.length_b   1.000
_cell.length_c   1.000
_cell.angle_alpha   90.00
_cell.angle_beta   90.00
_cell.angle_gamma   90.00
#
_symmetry.space_group_name_H-M   'P 1'
#
loop_
_entity.id
_entity.type
_entity.pdbx_description
1 polymer ?
#
loop_
_entity_poly.entity_id
_entity_poly.type
_entity_poly.pdbx_seq_one_letter_code
_entity_poly.pdbx_strand_id
1 'polypeptide(L)'
;MNSPIVVCGTGIVGLATALGFARRGERVTLLGPKRSFDPAVAEVFDARVYAISPASQRYLAALGVWDLLDARRITSVEAMEIHGDADGLLHLNAWQTAQTELAWIVESLEIERVLRQAVQMFGVPWVA
;
A
#
# COMPACT_ATOMS: atom_id res chain seq x y z
N MET A 1 -8.91 25.39 16.93
CA MET A 1 -9.69 24.73 15.85
C MET A 1 -8.72 24.22 14.81
N ASN A 2 -8.72 22.94 14.57
CA ASN A 2 -7.89 22.40 13.51
C ASN A 2 -8.54 22.68 12.15
N SER A 3 -7.79 23.32 11.27
CA SER A 3 -8.22 23.52 9.88
C SER A 3 -8.42 22.16 9.21
N PRO A 4 -9.42 22.03 8.34
CA PRO A 4 -9.61 20.78 7.60
C PRO A 4 -8.41 20.51 6.68
N ILE A 5 -8.00 19.26 6.61
CA ILE A 5 -6.91 18.80 5.75
C ILE A 5 -7.54 18.31 4.45
N VAL A 6 -7.02 18.76 3.33
CA VAL A 6 -7.40 18.26 2.00
C VAL A 6 -6.24 17.50 1.41
N VAL A 7 -6.46 16.22 1.10
CA VAL A 7 -5.48 15.38 0.42
C VAL A 7 -5.86 15.27 -1.05
N CYS A 8 -5.03 15.85 -1.91
CA CYS A 8 -5.21 15.82 -3.36
C CYS A 8 -4.51 14.58 -3.93
N GLY A 9 -5.28 13.67 -4.48
CA GLY A 9 -4.79 12.42 -5.03
C GLY A 9 -5.44 11.21 -4.35
N THR A 10 -5.88 10.27 -5.15
CA THR A 10 -6.68 9.12 -4.74
C THR A 10 -6.04 7.78 -5.13
N GLY A 11 -4.74 7.80 -5.36
CA GLY A 11 -3.91 6.61 -5.46
C GLY A 11 -3.49 6.09 -4.07
N ILE A 12 -2.61 5.10 -4.05
CA ILE A 12 -2.14 4.43 -2.82
C ILE A 12 -1.63 5.45 -1.79
N VAL A 13 -0.78 6.38 -2.20
CA VAL A 13 -0.19 7.38 -1.30
C VAL A 13 -1.23 8.33 -0.73
N GLY A 14 -2.13 8.84 -1.58
CA GLY A 14 -3.20 9.74 -1.14
C GLY A 14 -4.17 9.06 -0.17
N LEU A 15 -4.57 7.83 -0.49
CA LEU A 15 -5.45 7.04 0.37
C LEU A 15 -4.80 6.74 1.73
N ALA A 16 -3.54 6.31 1.73
CA ALA A 16 -2.80 6.02 2.96
C ALA A 16 -2.59 7.28 3.81
N THR A 17 -2.30 8.41 3.18
CA THR A 17 -2.15 9.69 3.86
C THR A 17 -3.45 10.15 4.53
N ALA A 18 -4.56 10.11 3.78
CA ALA A 18 -5.87 10.50 4.31
C ALA A 18 -6.29 9.58 5.47
N LEU A 19 -6.07 8.27 5.34
CA LEU A 19 -6.36 7.32 6.40
C LEU A 19 -5.50 7.58 7.64
N GLY A 20 -4.22 7.91 7.46
CA GLY A 20 -3.31 8.24 8.56
C GLY A 20 -3.79 9.45 9.38
N PHE A 21 -4.26 10.50 8.73
CA PHE A 21 -4.86 11.66 9.39
C PHE A 21 -6.19 11.31 10.06
N ALA A 22 -7.07 10.60 9.36
CA ALA A 22 -8.38 10.20 9.92
C ALA A 22 -8.23 9.35 11.18
N ARG A 23 -7.27 8.43 11.22
CA ARG A 23 -6.99 7.60 12.40
C ARG A 23 -6.47 8.40 13.60
N ARG A 24 -5.91 9.58 13.36
CA ARG A 24 -5.51 10.51 14.43
C ARG A 24 -6.63 11.44 14.89
N GLY A 25 -7.83 11.28 14.35
CA GLY A 25 -8.98 12.12 14.65
C GLY A 25 -8.98 13.47 13.92
N GLU A 26 -8.11 13.64 12.91
CA GLU A 26 -8.08 14.86 12.12
C GLU A 26 -9.22 14.89 11.09
N ARG A 27 -9.69 16.09 10.81
CA ARG A 27 -10.69 16.30 9.76
C ARG A 27 -10.01 16.31 8.41
N VAL A 28 -10.22 15.27 7.62
CA VAL A 28 -9.59 15.09 6.31
C VAL A 28 -10.64 14.88 5.23
N THR A 29 -10.37 15.41 4.04
CA THR A 29 -11.17 15.19 2.82
C THR A 29 -10.24 14.74 1.71
N LEU A 30 -10.63 13.71 0.97
CA LEU A 30 -9.96 13.27 -0.25
C LEU A 30 -10.52 14.05 -1.45
N LEU A 31 -9.63 14.52 -2.30
CA LEU A 31 -9.95 15.18 -3.55
C LEU A 31 -9.30 14.45 -4.73
N GLY A 32 -10.11 14.00 -5.66
CA GLY A 32 -9.65 13.34 -6.88
C GLY A 32 -10.59 12.24 -7.37
N PRO A 33 -10.29 11.62 -8.52
CA PRO A 33 -11.20 10.68 -9.16
C PRO A 33 -11.42 9.45 -8.27
N LYS A 34 -12.68 9.03 -8.19
CA LYS A 34 -13.11 7.81 -7.52
C LYS A 34 -13.30 6.72 -8.56
N ARG A 35 -12.33 5.83 -8.67
CA ARG A 35 -12.44 4.67 -9.56
C ARG A 35 -13.44 3.67 -8.98
N SER A 36 -14.31 3.14 -9.82
CA SER A 36 -15.15 2.00 -9.46
C SER A 36 -14.27 0.74 -9.43
N PHE A 37 -14.51 -0.10 -8.44
CA PHE A 37 -13.89 -1.41 -8.36
C PHE A 37 -14.84 -2.42 -8.99
N ASP A 38 -14.42 -3.05 -10.08
CA ASP A 38 -15.18 -4.13 -10.69
C ASP A 38 -14.79 -5.44 -9.99
N PRO A 39 -15.73 -6.13 -9.31
CA PRO A 39 -15.43 -7.40 -8.66
C PRO A 39 -14.90 -8.47 -9.62
N ALA A 40 -15.28 -8.44 -10.89
CA ALA A 40 -14.79 -9.38 -11.90
C ALA A 40 -13.30 -9.17 -12.19
N VAL A 41 -12.80 -7.93 -12.09
CA VAL A 41 -11.37 -7.62 -12.24
C VAL A 41 -10.58 -8.02 -11.00
N ALA A 42 -11.22 -8.07 -9.85
CA ALA A 42 -10.57 -8.45 -8.58
C ALA A 42 -10.16 -9.94 -8.53
N GLU A 43 -10.75 -10.80 -9.36
CA GLU A 43 -10.39 -12.22 -9.45
C GLU A 43 -9.16 -12.45 -10.35
N VAL A 44 -8.82 -11.49 -11.21
CA VAL A 44 -7.66 -11.56 -12.10
C VAL A 44 -6.45 -10.92 -11.43
N PHE A 45 -5.28 -11.55 -11.54
CA PHE A 45 -4.04 -10.97 -11.05
C PHE A 45 -3.70 -9.70 -11.82
N ASP A 46 -3.40 -8.62 -11.08
CA ASP A 46 -2.89 -7.39 -11.66
C ASP A 46 -1.40 -7.55 -11.97
N ALA A 47 -1.00 -7.25 -13.19
CA ALA A 47 0.40 -7.28 -13.60
C ALA A 47 1.24 -6.19 -12.90
N ARG A 48 0.60 -5.14 -12.38
CA ARG A 48 1.28 -4.10 -11.62
C ARG A 48 1.41 -4.51 -10.17
N VAL A 49 2.65 -4.74 -9.75
CA VAL A 49 2.99 -5.10 -8.38
C VAL A 49 3.95 -4.09 -7.77
N TYR A 50 3.96 -4.03 -6.45
CA TYR A 50 4.91 -3.23 -5.68
C TYR A 50 5.70 -4.11 -4.73
N ALA A 51 6.97 -3.79 -4.55
CA ALA A 51 7.79 -4.34 -3.48
C ALA A 51 7.65 -3.43 -2.26
N ILE A 52 6.90 -3.87 -1.28
CA ILE A 52 6.64 -3.12 -0.05
C ILE A 52 7.80 -3.36 0.91
N SER A 53 8.51 -2.28 1.29
CA SER A 53 9.60 -2.35 2.25
C SER A 53 9.09 -2.68 3.66
N PRO A 54 9.95 -3.18 4.57
CA PRO A 54 9.57 -3.40 5.96
C PRO A 54 9.01 -2.16 6.66
N ALA A 55 9.54 -0.97 6.36
CA ALA A 55 9.03 0.28 6.91
C ALA A 55 7.62 0.60 6.41
N SER A 56 7.36 0.45 5.12
CA SER A 56 6.04 0.65 4.53
C SER A 56 5.03 -0.40 5.04
N GLN A 57 5.46 -1.64 5.18
CA GLN A 57 4.64 -2.71 5.76
C GLN A 57 4.21 -2.35 7.20
N ARG A 58 5.14 -1.91 8.03
CA ARG A 58 4.81 -1.47 9.40
C ARG A 58 3.83 -0.31 9.42
N TYR A 59 3.98 0.64 8.49
CA TYR A 59 3.05 1.76 8.37
C TYR A 59 1.64 1.28 7.97
N LEU A 60 1.53 0.42 6.96
CA LEU A 60 0.24 -0.15 6.56
C LEU A 60 -0.39 -1.01 7.67
N ALA A 61 0.42 -1.74 8.42
CA ALA A 61 -0.05 -2.48 9.59
C ALA A 61 -0.57 -1.55 10.69
N ALA A 62 0.13 -0.45 10.97
CA ALA A 62 -0.32 0.57 11.92
C ALA A 62 -1.62 1.26 11.48
N LEU A 63 -1.85 1.40 10.18
CA LEU A 63 -3.12 1.88 9.62
C LEU A 63 -4.25 0.83 9.71
N GLY A 64 -3.93 -0.40 10.06
CA GLY A 64 -4.91 -1.50 10.14
C GLY A 64 -5.30 -2.09 8.79
N VAL A 65 -4.56 -1.79 7.71
CA VAL A 65 -4.90 -2.27 6.36
C VAL A 65 -4.08 -3.47 5.91
N TRP A 66 -2.92 -3.71 6.51
CA TRP A 66 -2.08 -4.86 6.13
C TRP A 66 -2.81 -6.19 6.29
N ASP A 67 -3.50 -6.38 7.40
CA ASP A 67 -4.25 -7.60 7.70
C ASP A 67 -5.52 -7.78 6.84
N LEU A 68 -5.95 -6.74 6.15
CA LEU A 68 -7.07 -6.79 5.20
C LEU A 68 -6.66 -7.31 3.82
N LEU A 69 -5.35 -7.34 3.53
CA LEU A 69 -4.83 -7.89 2.28
C LEU A 69 -5.10 -9.39 2.21
N ASP A 70 -5.46 -9.87 1.02
CA ASP A 70 -5.55 -11.31 0.77
C ASP A 70 -4.15 -11.94 0.85
N ALA A 71 -3.95 -12.80 1.84
CA ALA A 71 -2.65 -13.46 2.07
C ALA A 71 -2.13 -14.24 0.85
N ARG A 72 -3.04 -14.71 -0.03
CA ARG A 72 -2.67 -15.39 -1.27
C ARG A 72 -2.05 -14.46 -2.31
N ARG A 73 -2.18 -13.13 -2.12
CA ARG A 73 -1.68 -12.08 -3.02
C ARG A 73 -0.45 -11.36 -2.46
N ILE A 74 0.14 -11.92 -1.40
CA ILE A 74 1.36 -11.40 -0.78
C ILE A 74 2.45 -12.44 -0.92
N THR A 75 3.59 -12.03 -1.47
CA THR A 75 4.76 -12.90 -1.57
C THR A 75 5.93 -12.24 -0.86
N SER A 76 6.49 -12.91 0.13
CA SER A 76 7.69 -12.44 0.82
C SER A 76 8.93 -12.58 -0.07
N VAL A 77 9.83 -11.60 0.02
CA VAL A 77 11.12 -11.58 -0.66
C VAL A 77 12.22 -11.65 0.38
N GLU A 78 12.93 -12.76 0.42
CA GLU A 78 14.01 -13.00 1.38
C GLU A 78 15.40 -12.70 0.80
N ALA A 79 15.53 -12.80 -0.52
CA ALA A 79 16.76 -12.55 -1.25
C ALA A 79 16.50 -11.89 -2.60
N MET A 80 17.48 -11.12 -3.05
CA MET A 80 17.49 -10.51 -4.39
C MET A 80 18.83 -10.74 -5.06
N GLU A 81 18.78 -11.06 -6.34
CA GLU A 81 19.95 -11.04 -7.21
C GLU A 81 19.79 -9.89 -8.21
N ILE A 82 20.77 -9.01 -8.25
CA ILE A 82 20.78 -7.87 -9.17
C ILE A 82 21.93 -8.07 -10.16
N HIS A 83 21.57 -8.20 -11.42
CA HIS A 83 22.51 -8.34 -12.52
C HIS A 83 22.76 -6.98 -13.19
N GLY A 84 24.02 -6.61 -13.35
CA GLY A 84 24.43 -5.43 -14.11
C GLY A 84 24.46 -5.70 -15.62
N ASP A 85 24.77 -4.66 -16.40
CA ASP A 85 24.82 -4.73 -17.88
C ASP A 85 25.94 -5.63 -18.40
N ALA A 86 26.97 -5.85 -17.60
CA ALA A 86 28.07 -6.78 -17.89
C ALA A 86 28.06 -7.93 -16.88
N ASP A 87 29.19 -8.30 -16.31
CA ASP A 87 29.32 -9.43 -15.38
C ASP A 87 29.05 -9.08 -13.91
N GLY A 88 28.49 -7.91 -13.66
CA GLY A 88 28.18 -7.45 -12.29
C GLY A 88 27.01 -8.23 -11.70
N LEU A 89 27.23 -8.81 -10.49
CA LEU A 89 26.20 -9.53 -9.74
C LEU A 89 26.23 -9.07 -8.28
N LEU A 90 25.07 -8.66 -7.77
CA LEU A 90 24.87 -8.29 -6.38
C LEU A 90 23.81 -9.19 -5.75
N HIS A 91 24.18 -9.81 -4.64
CA HIS A 91 23.27 -10.59 -3.80
C HIS A 91 22.90 -9.80 -2.56
N LEU A 92 21.60 -9.65 -2.31
CA LEU A 92 21.05 -9.10 -1.08
C LEU A 92 20.22 -10.16 -0.39
N ASN A 93 20.48 -10.37 0.91
CA ASN A 93 19.73 -11.31 1.72
C ASN A 93 19.21 -10.62 2.98
N ALA A 94 18.00 -10.94 3.39
CA ALA A 94 17.37 -10.35 4.56
C ALA A 94 18.17 -10.59 5.86
N TRP A 95 18.77 -11.76 6.01
CA TRP A 95 19.58 -12.11 7.19
C TRP A 95 20.82 -11.19 7.37
N GLN A 96 21.34 -10.59 6.31
CA GLN A 96 22.46 -9.64 6.39
C GLN A 96 22.11 -8.37 7.17
N THR A 97 20.83 -8.02 7.22
CA THR A 97 20.31 -6.88 7.97
C THR A 97 19.52 -7.27 9.21
N ALA A 98 19.65 -8.52 9.64
CA ALA A 98 18.92 -9.10 10.77
C ALA A 98 17.39 -8.98 10.61
N GLN A 99 16.90 -9.15 9.38
CA GLN A 99 15.48 -9.16 9.05
C GLN A 99 15.08 -10.51 8.48
N THR A 100 13.78 -10.81 8.54
CA THR A 100 13.21 -12.02 7.96
C THR A 100 12.90 -11.84 6.48
N GLU A 101 12.51 -10.64 6.07
CA GLU A 101 12.19 -10.30 4.69
C GLU A 101 12.85 -8.99 4.26
N LEU A 102 13.21 -8.90 2.99
CA LEU A 102 13.65 -7.65 2.34
C LEU A 102 12.46 -6.79 1.92
N ALA A 103 11.41 -7.43 1.46
CA ALA A 103 10.20 -6.80 0.95
C ALA A 103 9.05 -7.81 0.85
N TRP A 104 7.87 -7.31 0.54
CA TRP A 104 6.71 -8.12 0.13
C TRP A 104 6.21 -7.63 -1.21
N ILE A 105 5.99 -8.56 -2.14
CA ILE A 105 5.37 -8.25 -3.43
C ILE A 105 3.86 -8.32 -3.25
N VAL A 106 3.19 -7.22 -3.57
CA VAL A 106 1.73 -7.09 -3.48
C VAL A 106 1.20 -6.39 -4.73
N GLU A 107 0.08 -6.86 -5.23
CA GLU A 107 -0.57 -6.22 -6.38
C GLU A 107 -1.07 -4.81 -6.04
N SER A 108 -0.89 -3.89 -6.99
CA SER A 108 -1.31 -2.49 -6.85
C SER A 108 -2.81 -2.37 -6.53
N LEU A 109 -3.64 -3.10 -7.27
CA LEU A 109 -5.09 -3.06 -7.08
C LEU A 109 -5.52 -3.60 -5.70
N GLU A 110 -4.82 -4.58 -5.18
CA GLU A 110 -5.13 -5.13 -3.86
C GLU A 110 -4.83 -4.13 -2.74
N ILE A 111 -3.71 -3.42 -2.84
CA ILE A 111 -3.37 -2.35 -1.88
C ILE A 111 -4.41 -1.23 -1.96
N GLU A 112 -4.77 -0.80 -3.17
CA GLU A 112 -5.81 0.23 -3.35
C GLU A 112 -7.14 -0.22 -2.79
N ARG A 113 -7.52 -1.48 -3.00
CA ARG A 113 -8.79 -2.04 -2.52
C ARG A 113 -8.92 -1.91 -1.00
N VAL A 114 -7.92 -2.38 -0.26
CA VAL A 114 -7.96 -2.35 1.21
C VAL A 114 -7.89 -0.93 1.76
N LEU A 115 -7.12 -0.05 1.14
CA LEU A 115 -7.05 1.36 1.52
C LEU A 115 -8.38 2.08 1.30
N ARG A 116 -9.06 1.86 0.18
CA ARG A 116 -10.39 2.41 -0.08
C ARG A 116 -11.42 1.91 0.91
N GLN A 117 -11.41 0.63 1.19
CA GLN A 117 -12.29 0.04 2.20
C GLN A 117 -12.10 0.71 3.56
N ALA A 118 -10.86 0.90 3.99
CA ALA A 118 -10.55 1.54 5.26
C ALA A 118 -10.95 3.02 5.28
N VAL A 119 -10.70 3.76 4.21
CA VAL A 119 -11.11 5.16 4.06
C VAL A 119 -12.65 5.29 4.17
N GLN A 120 -13.40 4.39 3.56
CA GLN A 120 -14.86 4.35 3.68
C GLN A 120 -15.31 4.03 5.10
N MET A 121 -14.68 3.07 5.76
CA MET A 121 -14.98 2.71 7.14
C MET A 121 -14.75 3.86 8.12
N PHE A 122 -13.76 4.69 7.87
CA PHE A 122 -13.48 5.90 8.65
C PHE A 122 -14.35 7.10 8.26
N GLY A 123 -15.22 6.95 7.26
CA GLY A 123 -16.13 8.01 6.84
C GLY A 123 -15.44 9.24 6.26
N VAL A 124 -14.26 9.08 5.67
CA VAL A 124 -13.52 10.19 5.04
C VAL A 124 -14.30 10.70 3.83
N PRO A 125 -14.69 11.99 3.79
CA PRO A 125 -15.33 12.57 2.63
C PRO A 125 -14.44 12.47 1.39
N TRP A 126 -15.06 12.15 0.26
CA TRP A 126 -14.38 12.00 -1.01
C TRP A 126 -15.06 12.84 -2.08
N VAL A 127 -14.35 13.84 -2.58
CA VAL A 127 -14.81 14.77 -3.63
C VAL A 127 -14.09 14.42 -4.92
N ALA A 128 -14.85 14.08 -5.93
CA ALA A 128 -14.34 13.74 -7.26
C ALA A 128 -14.18 14.98 -8.16
#